data_364581137a77b51467583a4d272d5911
#
_entry.id   364581137a77b51467583a4d272d5911
#
_cell.length_a   1.000
_cell.length_b   1.000
_cell.length_c   1.000
_cell.angle_alpha   90.00
_cell.angle_beta   90.00
_cell.angle_gamma   90.00
#
_symmetry.space_group_name_H-M   'P 1'
#
loop_
_entity.id
_entity.type
_entity.pdbx_description
1 polymer ?
#
loop_
_entity_poly.entity_id
_entity_poly.type
_entity_poly.pdbx_seq_one_letter_code
_entity_poly.pdbx_strand_id
1 'polypeptide(L)'
;MKLLCLSSNPNKPCSVLKFKNTLIMFDCGLDATSVLGFLPLPLVLSTRLSNLPLWTPREAGDAQLEGEFKEANGRVFVDSAPEFCLPETGLVDFADIDVILISNYQSMLALPYVTERTGFKGTVYMTEPTLLIGRQFMEELVTYIERTPKPRTATRWKQHALKFLQLPSLDLGKPRSWRQLYSMQDVNSSLSKVKVVGFAEKMDVFGMVQVSAVSSGYCLGSCNWIVTADHEKIVYMSGSSTLTTHPKPIEHGPLRNADALILTSLTQTPLANPDTMLGEFCITVAMTVKMGGNVLIPCYPSGVTYDLFECLSGHLETTGQVNVPMYFLSPVAENSLAYSSILAEWLSSAKQAKVYIPEEPFPHAQLVRGGRLKPFPSIKAEGFTADFHTPCIVFAGHPSLRFGDVVHFMELWGPSPNNVVIFTEPDFNLAEAIAPFQPMAMKALCFPIDTSLSFVQANKLIRDLKPTNLVLPLQYTLPPPLQPHRSDLVIEAECEVQTFTRGSIVHIPVQRRYQRIEMTAELAESVVPVEVKCGLGIATLTGALHVNNNRCTLKPLQKEPSGSKKWNGQTPPKIYTWGNLDVTEFARKLDKAGFTDVKVENTASGMI
;
A
#
# COMPACT_ATOMS: atom_id res chain seq x y z
N MET A 1 -15.79 -9.33 14.25
CA MET A 1 -14.42 -9.21 13.68
C MET A 1 -13.67 -8.09 14.39
N LYS A 2 -12.33 -8.07 14.30
CA LYS A 2 -11.51 -6.99 14.85
C LYS A 2 -10.54 -6.51 13.78
N LEU A 3 -10.49 -5.20 13.55
CA LEU A 3 -9.50 -4.56 12.69
C LEU A 3 -8.52 -3.79 13.56
N LEU A 4 -7.23 -4.07 13.42
CA LEU A 4 -6.13 -3.40 14.09
C LEU A 4 -5.45 -2.48 13.09
N CYS A 5 -5.38 -1.18 13.39
CA CYS A 5 -4.88 -0.17 12.45
C CYS A 5 -3.45 0.22 12.81
N LEU A 6 -2.51 -0.09 11.93
CA LEU A 6 -1.07 0.02 12.19
C LEU A 6 -0.44 1.26 11.56
N SER A 7 -1.10 1.91 10.58
CA SER A 7 -0.63 3.11 9.90
C SER A 7 -1.46 4.34 10.26
N SER A 8 -0.81 5.51 10.31
CA SER A 8 -1.48 6.81 10.44
C SER A 8 -1.87 7.42 9.10
N ASN A 9 -1.17 7.03 8.03
CA ASN A 9 -1.40 7.58 6.69
C ASN A 9 -2.34 6.66 5.90
N PRO A 10 -3.57 7.12 5.59
CA PRO A 10 -4.54 6.32 4.84
C PRO A 10 -4.07 5.93 3.44
N ASN A 11 -3.19 6.74 2.83
CA ASN A 11 -2.63 6.48 1.49
C ASN A 11 -1.39 5.57 1.51
N LYS A 12 -0.87 5.27 2.70
CA LYS A 12 0.15 4.23 2.95
C LYS A 12 -0.40 3.27 4.00
N PRO A 13 -1.49 2.55 3.70
CA PRO A 13 -2.23 1.78 4.68
C PRO A 13 -1.45 0.56 5.16
N CYS A 14 -1.75 0.17 6.38
CA CYS A 14 -1.34 -1.08 7.00
C CYS A 14 -2.33 -1.42 8.10
N SER A 15 -3.03 -2.54 7.98
CA SER A 15 -4.01 -2.97 8.98
C SER A 15 -4.07 -4.49 9.06
N VAL A 16 -4.47 -5.03 10.21
CA VAL A 16 -4.63 -6.47 10.42
C VAL A 16 -6.07 -6.77 10.82
N LEU A 17 -6.72 -7.60 10.03
CA LEU A 17 -8.03 -8.12 10.30
C LEU A 17 -7.92 -9.46 11.03
N LYS A 18 -8.46 -9.51 12.25
CA LYS A 18 -8.72 -10.78 12.94
C LYS A 18 -10.10 -11.27 12.56
N PHE A 19 -10.13 -12.27 11.68
CA PHE A 19 -11.36 -12.85 11.16
C PHE A 19 -11.39 -14.34 11.46
N LYS A 20 -12.35 -14.76 12.28
CA LYS A 20 -12.38 -16.10 12.87
C LYS A 20 -11.06 -16.39 13.60
N ASN A 21 -10.32 -17.39 13.19
CA ASN A 21 -9.02 -17.74 13.76
C ASN A 21 -7.84 -17.34 12.87
N THR A 22 -8.11 -16.56 11.80
CA THR A 22 -7.10 -16.15 10.84
C THR A 22 -6.75 -14.67 11.03
N LEU A 23 -5.45 -14.34 10.98
CA LEU A 23 -4.91 -12.99 10.98
C LEU A 23 -4.51 -12.61 9.56
N ILE A 24 -5.27 -11.72 8.94
CA ILE A 24 -5.07 -11.25 7.58
C ILE A 24 -4.57 -9.81 7.63
N MET A 25 -3.36 -9.58 7.18
CA MET A 25 -2.81 -8.23 7.04
C MET A 25 -3.15 -7.68 5.66
N PHE A 26 -3.71 -6.48 5.63
CA PHE A 26 -3.96 -5.71 4.42
C PHE A 26 -2.93 -4.62 4.28
N ASP A 27 -2.22 -4.64 3.17
CA ASP A 27 -1.18 -3.72 2.79
C ASP A 27 -0.03 -3.59 3.82
N CYS A 28 1.07 -3.05 3.37
CA CYS A 28 2.26 -2.78 4.16
C CYS A 28 2.94 -1.52 3.62
N GLY A 29 2.22 -0.39 3.66
CA GLY A 29 2.68 0.89 3.15
C GLY A 29 3.83 1.45 3.97
N LEU A 30 4.78 2.09 3.31
CA LEU A 30 5.89 2.82 3.93
C LEU A 30 5.59 4.31 3.87
N ASP A 31 5.44 4.94 5.04
CA ASP A 31 5.34 6.39 5.12
C ASP A 31 6.74 7.01 5.03
N ALA A 32 7.04 7.63 3.90
CA ALA A 32 8.32 8.26 3.64
C ALA A 32 8.35 9.76 4.02
N THR A 33 7.30 10.31 4.62
CA THR A 33 7.29 11.74 5.03
C THR A 33 8.34 12.09 6.06
N SER A 34 8.77 11.11 6.87
CA SER A 34 9.88 11.27 7.82
C SER A 34 11.20 11.72 7.16
N VAL A 35 11.42 11.35 5.89
CA VAL A 35 12.67 11.71 5.19
C VAL A 35 12.83 13.23 5.01
N LEU A 36 11.74 13.99 5.05
CA LEU A 36 11.77 15.46 4.94
C LEU A 36 12.53 16.12 6.11
N GLY A 37 12.67 15.45 7.25
CA GLY A 37 13.50 15.90 8.38
C GLY A 37 15.00 15.70 8.19
N PHE A 38 15.44 15.06 7.11
CA PHE A 38 16.84 14.78 6.82
C PHE A 38 17.36 15.68 5.70
N LEU A 39 18.69 15.89 5.68
CA LEU A 39 19.34 16.58 4.57
C LEU A 39 19.31 15.72 3.30
N PRO A 40 19.29 16.36 2.13
CA PRO A 40 19.44 15.64 0.86
C PRO A 40 20.76 14.86 0.79
N LEU A 41 20.72 13.68 0.18
CA LEU A 41 21.87 12.83 -0.08
C LEU A 41 22.37 13.06 -1.52
N PRO A 42 23.42 13.88 -1.74
CA PRO A 42 23.91 14.13 -3.08
C PRO A 42 24.72 12.94 -3.60
N LEU A 43 24.49 12.57 -4.86
CA LEU A 43 25.29 11.57 -5.56
C LEU A 43 26.71 12.07 -5.88
N VAL A 44 26.83 13.38 -6.11
CA VAL A 44 28.10 14.09 -6.29
C VAL A 44 28.29 14.99 -5.08
N LEU A 45 29.53 15.03 -4.53
CA LEU A 45 29.82 15.87 -3.36
C LEU A 45 29.39 17.32 -3.62
N SER A 46 28.50 17.81 -2.79
CA SER A 46 27.98 19.17 -2.85
C SER A 46 28.71 20.06 -1.86
N THR A 47 29.32 21.13 -2.37
CA THR A 47 29.94 22.15 -1.52
C THR A 47 28.88 22.92 -0.71
N ARG A 48 27.69 23.11 -1.27
CA ARG A 48 26.60 23.83 -0.61
C ARG A 48 26.07 23.07 0.60
N LEU A 49 25.66 21.82 0.44
CA LEU A 49 25.12 20.99 1.53
C LEU A 49 26.18 20.62 2.56
N SER A 50 27.43 20.43 2.11
CA SER A 50 28.54 20.13 3.03
C SER A 50 28.88 21.31 3.95
N ASN A 51 28.78 22.54 3.46
CA ASN A 51 29.14 23.75 4.18
C ASN A 51 27.98 24.39 4.97
N LEU A 52 26.83 23.71 5.08
CA LEU A 52 25.75 24.20 5.95
C LEU A 52 26.23 24.31 7.40
N PRO A 53 25.83 25.37 8.14
CA PRO A 53 26.23 25.56 9.53
C PRO A 53 25.72 24.42 10.40
N LEU A 54 26.57 23.98 11.32
CA LEU A 54 26.18 23.05 12.38
C LEU A 54 25.18 23.75 13.30
N TRP A 55 24.15 23.03 13.69
CA TRP A 55 23.17 23.50 14.63
C TRP A 55 23.26 22.70 15.94
N THR A 56 23.29 23.39 17.06
CA THR A 56 23.31 22.81 18.42
C THR A 56 22.13 23.36 19.21
N PRO A 57 21.39 22.53 19.95
CA PRO A 57 20.35 23.00 20.87
C PRO A 57 20.93 23.94 21.91
N ARG A 58 20.15 24.92 22.36
CA ARG A 58 20.59 25.92 23.35
C ARG A 58 20.49 25.43 24.81
N GLU A 59 19.84 24.31 25.05
CA GLU A 59 19.61 23.74 26.37
C GLU A 59 20.84 22.95 26.86
N ALA A 60 21.26 23.18 28.08
CA ALA A 60 22.55 22.74 28.66
C ALA A 60 22.73 21.20 28.81
N GLY A 61 21.82 20.38 28.38
CA GLY A 61 21.92 18.91 28.35
C GLY A 61 22.31 18.32 27.00
N ASP A 62 22.35 19.12 25.95
CA ASP A 62 22.32 18.64 24.56
C ASP A 62 23.68 18.70 23.85
N ALA A 63 24.80 18.92 24.57
CA ALA A 63 26.16 18.85 24.01
C ALA A 63 26.47 17.50 23.34
N GLN A 64 25.69 16.44 23.66
CA GLN A 64 25.79 15.12 23.03
C GLN A 64 25.26 15.08 21.60
N LEU A 65 24.51 16.10 21.17
CA LEU A 65 23.92 16.20 19.81
C LEU A 65 24.80 17.01 18.86
N GLU A 66 25.97 17.46 19.31
CA GLU A 66 26.89 18.23 18.48
C GLU A 66 27.27 17.46 17.21
N GLY A 67 27.05 18.11 16.07
CA GLY A 67 27.38 17.57 14.75
C GLY A 67 26.33 16.64 14.15
N GLU A 68 25.22 16.36 14.83
CA GLU A 68 24.13 15.55 14.25
C GLU A 68 23.12 16.38 13.42
N PHE A 69 23.14 17.71 13.60
CA PHE A 69 22.21 18.61 12.93
C PHE A 69 22.92 19.70 12.15
N LYS A 70 22.28 20.08 11.05
CA LYS A 70 22.64 21.28 10.29
C LYS A 70 21.44 22.17 10.07
N GLU A 71 21.70 23.45 9.93
CA GLU A 71 20.67 24.46 9.66
C GLU A 71 20.71 24.89 8.19
N ALA A 72 19.55 24.92 7.56
CA ALA A 72 19.36 25.49 6.24
C ALA A 72 18.15 26.43 6.26
N ASN A 73 18.37 27.72 5.99
CA ASN A 73 17.33 28.74 5.88
C ASN A 73 16.38 28.78 7.11
N GLY A 74 16.93 28.74 8.31
CA GLY A 74 16.16 28.77 9.58
C GLY A 74 15.47 27.45 9.94
N ARG A 75 15.72 26.37 9.20
CA ARG A 75 15.21 25.03 9.50
C ARG A 75 16.33 24.08 9.87
N VAL A 76 16.06 23.20 10.81
CA VAL A 76 17.01 22.21 11.32
C VAL A 76 16.74 20.86 10.64
N PHE A 77 17.80 20.23 10.18
CA PHE A 77 17.76 18.91 9.52
C PHE A 77 18.76 17.95 10.17
N VAL A 78 18.42 16.67 10.16
CA VAL A 78 19.33 15.60 10.58
C VAL A 78 20.36 15.36 9.48
N ASP A 79 21.66 15.39 9.80
CA ASP A 79 22.76 15.13 8.86
C ASP A 79 23.14 13.64 8.88
N SER A 80 22.23 12.80 8.42
CA SER A 80 22.45 11.35 8.29
C SER A 80 21.61 10.76 7.16
N ALA A 81 21.83 9.45 6.88
CA ALA A 81 20.93 8.72 5.99
C ALA A 81 19.49 8.78 6.49
N PRO A 82 18.50 8.99 5.61
CA PRO A 82 17.09 9.03 5.99
C PRO A 82 16.63 7.74 6.67
N GLU A 83 15.74 7.92 7.64
CA GLU A 83 15.07 6.83 8.32
C GLU A 83 13.56 6.92 8.13
N PHE A 84 12.91 5.76 8.15
CA PHE A 84 11.51 5.62 7.78
C PHE A 84 10.66 5.24 8.99
N CYS A 85 9.47 5.81 9.05
CA CYS A 85 8.46 5.44 10.03
C CYS A 85 7.83 4.11 9.65
N LEU A 86 7.91 3.11 10.54
CA LEU A 86 7.32 1.80 10.32
C LEU A 86 5.88 1.75 10.83
N PRO A 87 5.08 0.79 10.33
CA PRO A 87 3.78 0.45 10.92
C PRO A 87 3.91 0.15 12.42
N GLU A 88 2.83 0.40 13.18
CA GLU A 88 2.77 0.14 14.63
C GLU A 88 2.97 -1.34 14.95
N THR A 89 3.89 -1.65 15.84
CA THR A 89 4.25 -3.04 16.18
C THR A 89 3.70 -3.52 17.52
N GLY A 90 3.09 -2.62 18.31
CA GLY A 90 2.62 -2.94 19.66
C GLY A 90 1.26 -3.65 19.74
N LEU A 91 0.51 -3.72 18.63
CA LEU A 91 -0.84 -4.26 18.62
C LEU A 91 -0.93 -5.74 18.25
N VAL A 92 0.02 -6.24 17.50
CA VAL A 92 0.05 -7.61 16.97
C VAL A 92 1.47 -8.10 16.84
N ASP A 93 1.68 -9.40 17.14
CA ASP A 93 2.94 -10.05 16.77
C ASP A 93 2.86 -10.41 15.28
N PHE A 94 3.78 -9.89 14.49
CA PHE A 94 3.84 -10.17 13.04
C PHE A 94 4.18 -11.64 12.75
N ALA A 95 4.77 -12.37 13.71
CA ALA A 95 4.99 -13.80 13.59
C ALA A 95 3.69 -14.63 13.57
N ASP A 96 2.60 -14.08 14.12
CA ASP A 96 1.28 -14.71 14.16
C ASP A 96 0.43 -14.41 12.92
N ILE A 97 0.89 -13.56 12.00
CA ILE A 97 0.14 -13.21 10.79
C ILE A 97 0.19 -14.38 9.81
N ASP A 98 -0.99 -14.85 9.42
CA ASP A 98 -1.15 -15.99 8.51
C ASP A 98 -0.96 -15.60 7.05
N VAL A 99 -1.51 -14.44 6.66
CA VAL A 99 -1.56 -13.98 5.27
C VAL A 99 -1.40 -12.47 5.20
N ILE A 100 -0.65 -12.02 4.19
CA ILE A 100 -0.55 -10.61 3.80
C ILE A 100 -1.14 -10.44 2.40
N LEU A 101 -2.07 -9.53 2.24
CA LEU A 101 -2.74 -9.18 0.97
C LEU A 101 -2.31 -7.77 0.57
N ILE A 102 -1.58 -7.65 -0.53
CA ILE A 102 -1.07 -6.37 -1.04
C ILE A 102 -1.93 -5.88 -2.20
N SER A 103 -2.44 -4.66 -2.10
CA SER A 103 -3.37 -4.08 -3.08
C SER A 103 -2.68 -3.42 -4.26
N ASN A 104 -1.52 -2.81 -4.07
CA ASN A 104 -0.75 -2.14 -5.12
C ASN A 104 0.72 -1.99 -4.72
N TYR A 105 1.57 -1.65 -5.68
CA TYR A 105 3.02 -1.59 -5.48
C TYR A 105 3.48 -0.46 -4.53
N GLN A 106 2.74 0.63 -4.39
CA GLN A 106 3.07 1.68 -3.42
C GLN A 106 2.78 1.24 -1.97
N SER A 107 1.80 0.36 -1.80
CA SER A 107 1.35 -0.15 -0.50
C SER A 107 2.12 -1.39 -0.02
N MET A 108 3.28 -1.71 -0.61
CA MET A 108 4.11 -2.85 -0.20
C MET A 108 5.51 -2.49 0.30
N LEU A 109 5.87 -1.21 0.24
CA LEU A 109 7.27 -0.80 0.44
C LEU A 109 7.83 -1.03 1.85
N ALA A 110 6.98 -1.28 2.86
CA ALA A 110 7.42 -1.69 4.19
C ALA A 110 7.49 -3.22 4.37
N LEU A 111 7.14 -4.01 3.34
CA LEU A 111 7.07 -5.47 3.42
C LEU A 111 8.37 -6.14 3.92
N PRO A 112 9.59 -5.77 3.45
CA PRO A 112 10.82 -6.39 3.94
C PRO A 112 11.06 -6.22 5.45
N TYR A 113 10.57 -5.14 6.06
CA TYR A 113 10.66 -4.99 7.51
C TYR A 113 9.81 -6.02 8.26
N VAL A 114 8.65 -6.36 7.71
CA VAL A 114 7.73 -7.34 8.29
C VAL A 114 8.23 -8.75 8.05
N THR A 115 8.52 -9.11 6.81
CA THR A 115 8.83 -10.50 6.45
C THR A 115 10.20 -10.97 6.91
N GLU A 116 11.20 -10.05 7.03
CA GLU A 116 12.59 -10.43 7.33
C GLU A 116 13.00 -10.12 8.78
N ARG A 117 12.28 -9.23 9.49
CA ARG A 117 12.73 -8.76 10.81
C ARG A 117 11.79 -9.09 11.97
N THR A 118 10.69 -9.80 11.73
CA THR A 118 9.66 -10.07 12.74
C THR A 118 9.35 -11.56 12.97
N GLY A 119 10.02 -12.45 12.23
CA GLY A 119 9.74 -13.89 12.32
C GLY A 119 8.48 -14.32 11.57
N PHE A 120 7.93 -13.51 10.67
CA PHE A 120 6.80 -13.84 9.81
C PHE A 120 7.03 -15.14 9.02
N LYS A 121 6.04 -16.03 9.03
CA LYS A 121 6.08 -17.34 8.36
C LYS A 121 4.91 -17.56 7.39
N GLY A 122 4.02 -16.57 7.28
CA GLY A 122 2.82 -16.66 6.45
C GLY A 122 3.10 -16.56 4.95
N THR A 123 2.05 -16.42 4.18
CA THR A 123 2.10 -16.24 2.72
C THR A 123 1.72 -14.81 2.35
N VAL A 124 2.39 -14.24 1.36
CA VAL A 124 2.05 -12.92 0.79
C VAL A 124 1.39 -13.12 -0.56
N TYR A 125 0.23 -12.50 -0.78
CA TYR A 125 -0.47 -12.51 -2.05
C TYR A 125 -0.50 -11.11 -2.67
N MET A 126 -0.19 -11.02 -3.95
CA MET A 126 -0.32 -9.81 -4.76
C MET A 126 -0.41 -10.16 -6.23
N THR A 127 -0.81 -9.20 -7.06
CA THR A 127 -0.81 -9.38 -8.52
C THR A 127 0.61 -9.33 -9.08
N GLU A 128 0.82 -9.90 -10.26
CA GLU A 128 2.13 -9.91 -10.92
C GLU A 128 2.69 -8.50 -11.16
N PRO A 129 1.92 -7.52 -11.69
CA PRO A 129 2.44 -6.16 -11.84
C PRO A 129 2.81 -5.51 -10.50
N THR A 130 2.03 -5.77 -9.44
CA THR A 130 2.35 -5.28 -8.10
C THR A 130 3.70 -5.80 -7.63
N LEU A 131 3.99 -7.08 -7.85
CA LEU A 131 5.28 -7.69 -7.50
C LEU A 131 6.43 -7.07 -8.30
N LEU A 132 6.31 -7.02 -9.63
CA LEU A 132 7.39 -6.61 -10.52
C LEU A 132 7.71 -5.11 -10.40
N ILE A 133 6.67 -4.27 -10.39
CA ILE A 133 6.83 -2.82 -10.26
C ILE A 133 7.23 -2.46 -8.81
N GLY A 134 6.63 -3.09 -7.80
CA GLY A 134 7.01 -2.89 -6.41
C GLY A 134 8.47 -3.23 -6.13
N ARG A 135 9.00 -4.29 -6.76
CA ARG A 135 10.43 -4.60 -6.73
C ARG A 135 11.25 -3.43 -7.26
N GLN A 136 10.85 -2.81 -8.38
CA GLN A 136 11.57 -1.66 -8.94
C GLN A 136 11.58 -0.46 -7.99
N PHE A 137 10.45 -0.16 -7.33
CA PHE A 137 10.40 0.90 -6.32
C PHE A 137 11.36 0.64 -5.15
N MET A 138 11.41 -0.60 -4.65
CA MET A 138 12.35 -0.98 -3.59
C MET A 138 13.81 -0.91 -4.06
N GLU A 139 14.10 -1.41 -5.25
CA GLU A 139 15.44 -1.39 -5.87
C GLU A 139 15.92 0.05 -6.09
N GLU A 140 15.05 0.92 -6.59
CA GLU A 140 15.35 2.34 -6.77
C GLU A 140 15.72 3.01 -5.44
N LEU A 141 14.89 2.83 -4.40
CA LEU A 141 15.14 3.41 -3.08
C LEU A 141 16.46 2.92 -2.48
N VAL A 142 16.73 1.61 -2.52
CA VAL A 142 17.97 1.02 -2.02
C VAL A 142 19.16 1.57 -2.79
N THR A 143 19.09 1.60 -4.13
CA THR A 143 20.16 2.09 -4.98
C THR A 143 20.45 3.57 -4.73
N TYR A 144 19.42 4.40 -4.55
CA TYR A 144 19.61 5.83 -4.23
C TYR A 144 20.38 6.05 -2.93
N ILE A 145 20.17 5.22 -1.93
CA ILE A 145 20.87 5.34 -0.64
C ILE A 145 22.27 4.72 -0.71
N GLU A 146 22.42 3.54 -1.31
CA GLU A 146 23.70 2.81 -1.33
C GLU A 146 24.77 3.49 -2.19
N ARG A 147 24.39 4.13 -3.30
CA ARG A 147 25.34 4.79 -4.22
C ARG A 147 25.81 6.17 -3.74
N THR A 148 25.23 6.70 -2.68
CA THR A 148 25.67 7.98 -2.11
C THR A 148 26.90 7.80 -1.22
N PRO A 149 27.81 8.80 -1.12
CA PRO A 149 28.87 8.77 -0.12
C PRO A 149 28.23 8.58 1.25
N LYS A 150 28.76 7.64 2.07
CA LYS A 150 28.19 7.31 3.39
C LYS A 150 28.04 8.57 4.23
N PRO A 151 26.82 8.99 4.55
CA PRO A 151 26.61 10.09 5.46
C PRO A 151 27.06 9.68 6.86
N ARG A 152 27.35 10.67 7.70
CA ARG A 152 27.60 10.41 9.12
C ARG A 152 26.41 9.69 9.73
N THR A 153 26.66 8.77 10.64
CA THR A 153 25.60 8.13 11.42
C THR A 153 25.21 9.03 12.58
N ALA A 154 24.06 9.67 12.51
CA ALA A 154 23.45 10.39 13.61
C ALA A 154 22.46 9.45 14.31
N THR A 155 22.69 9.12 15.57
CA THR A 155 21.86 8.16 16.32
C THR A 155 21.34 8.71 17.65
N ARG A 156 22.01 9.70 18.22
CA ARG A 156 21.71 10.25 19.55
C ARG A 156 20.44 11.08 19.55
N TRP A 157 20.15 11.77 18.44
CA TRP A 157 18.97 12.61 18.28
C TRP A 157 17.65 11.89 18.58
N LYS A 158 17.58 10.58 18.33
CA LYS A 158 16.38 9.76 18.58
C LYS A 158 15.97 9.65 20.04
N GLN A 159 16.89 9.95 20.95
CA GLN A 159 16.65 9.85 22.40
C GLN A 159 16.03 11.12 22.96
N HIS A 160 16.10 12.23 22.24
CA HIS A 160 15.67 13.55 22.68
C HIS A 160 14.29 13.93 22.14
N ALA A 161 13.61 14.84 22.82
CA ALA A 161 12.35 15.40 22.36
C ALA A 161 12.61 16.37 21.20
N LEU A 162 12.14 16.05 20.01
CA LEU A 162 12.49 16.74 18.76
C LEU A 162 11.59 17.95 18.47
N LYS A 163 11.33 18.80 19.46
CA LYS A 163 10.48 20.00 19.32
C LYS A 163 10.98 21.01 18.27
N PHE A 164 12.25 20.93 17.92
CA PHE A 164 12.90 21.82 16.96
C PHE A 164 12.90 21.27 15.52
N LEU A 165 12.65 19.97 15.32
CA LEU A 165 12.48 19.43 13.98
C LEU A 165 11.05 19.72 13.50
N GLN A 166 10.95 20.54 12.47
CA GLN A 166 9.68 20.82 11.81
C GLN A 166 9.32 19.62 10.89
N LEU A 167 8.87 18.56 11.51
CA LEU A 167 8.31 17.45 10.77
C LEU A 167 6.86 17.76 10.35
N PRO A 168 6.42 17.26 9.21
CA PRO A 168 5.00 17.37 8.83
C PRO A 168 4.12 16.89 10.00
N SER A 169 2.98 17.53 10.20
CA SER A 169 2.05 17.30 11.32
C SER A 169 1.31 15.94 11.30
N LEU A 170 1.81 14.98 10.54
CA LEU A 170 1.36 13.60 10.58
C LEU A 170 1.86 12.94 11.87
N ASP A 171 1.05 12.11 12.48
CA ASP A 171 1.44 11.28 13.63
C ASP A 171 2.43 10.18 13.19
N LEU A 172 3.67 10.59 12.92
CA LEU A 172 4.75 9.74 12.43
C LEU A 172 5.31 8.78 13.49
N GLY A 173 4.65 8.69 14.66
CA GLY A 173 5.13 7.89 15.78
C GLY A 173 6.41 8.45 16.40
N LYS A 174 6.95 7.71 17.36
CA LYS A 174 8.17 8.12 18.06
C LYS A 174 9.40 7.88 17.18
N PRO A 175 10.31 8.84 16.99
CA PRO A 175 11.53 8.67 16.18
C PRO A 175 12.38 7.46 16.56
N ARG A 176 12.30 7.00 17.81
CA ARG A 176 12.95 5.75 18.27
C ARG A 176 12.52 4.50 17.49
N SER A 177 11.30 4.49 16.94
CA SER A 177 10.78 3.39 16.13
C SER A 177 11.20 3.47 14.66
N TRP A 178 11.73 4.60 14.21
CA TRP A 178 12.19 4.75 12.82
C TRP A 178 13.39 3.85 12.54
N ARG A 179 13.49 3.37 11.32
CA ARG A 179 14.54 2.43 10.89
C ARG A 179 15.16 2.90 9.58
N GLN A 180 16.44 2.56 9.41
CA GLN A 180 17.11 2.68 8.12
C GLN A 180 16.45 1.76 7.09
N LEU A 181 16.61 2.08 5.81
CA LEU A 181 16.09 1.26 4.74
C LEU A 181 16.70 -0.15 4.80
N TYR A 182 15.95 -1.11 4.32
CA TYR A 182 16.37 -2.51 4.13
C TYR A 182 17.39 -2.63 2.99
N SER A 183 18.08 -3.76 2.90
CA SER A 183 19.02 -4.09 1.83
C SER A 183 18.34 -4.79 0.64
N MET A 184 19.02 -4.87 -0.51
CA MET A 184 18.56 -5.68 -1.64
C MET A 184 18.41 -7.16 -1.30
N GLN A 185 19.21 -7.68 -0.36
CA GLN A 185 19.07 -9.05 0.12
C GLN A 185 17.73 -9.24 0.85
N ASP A 186 17.35 -8.28 1.71
CA ASP A 186 16.05 -8.29 2.40
C ASP A 186 14.90 -8.23 1.37
N VAL A 187 15.02 -7.39 0.33
CA VAL A 187 14.03 -7.31 -0.77
C VAL A 187 13.86 -8.65 -1.46
N ASN A 188 14.95 -9.26 -1.92
CA ASN A 188 14.91 -10.55 -2.63
C ASN A 188 14.31 -11.66 -1.74
N SER A 189 14.70 -11.73 -0.47
CA SER A 189 14.17 -12.70 0.49
C SER A 189 12.68 -12.48 0.74
N SER A 190 12.26 -11.24 0.94
CA SER A 190 10.86 -10.86 1.14
C SER A 190 9.98 -11.25 -0.05
N LEU A 191 10.42 -10.89 -1.25
CA LEU A 191 9.66 -11.15 -2.48
C LEU A 191 9.63 -12.64 -2.87
N SER A 192 10.57 -13.46 -2.40
CA SER A 192 10.53 -14.91 -2.59
C SER A 192 9.36 -15.61 -1.87
N LYS A 193 8.76 -14.95 -0.87
CA LYS A 193 7.59 -15.44 -0.11
C LYS A 193 6.26 -15.11 -0.78
N VAL A 194 6.29 -14.39 -1.90
CA VAL A 194 5.09 -13.93 -2.62
C VAL A 194 4.52 -15.02 -3.51
N LYS A 195 3.21 -15.17 -3.44
CA LYS A 195 2.40 -15.93 -4.41
C LYS A 195 1.62 -14.95 -5.27
N VAL A 196 1.84 -15.03 -6.57
CA VAL A 196 1.16 -14.19 -7.55
C VAL A 196 -0.26 -14.70 -7.77
N VAL A 197 -1.20 -13.74 -7.94
CA VAL A 197 -2.62 -14.02 -8.16
C VAL A 197 -3.16 -13.20 -9.33
N GLY A 198 -4.09 -13.80 -10.07
CA GLY A 198 -4.84 -13.12 -11.10
C GLY A 198 -6.09 -12.42 -10.58
N PHE A 199 -6.69 -11.54 -11.41
CA PHE A 199 -7.99 -10.98 -11.07
C PHE A 199 -9.08 -12.07 -11.11
N ALA A 200 -9.99 -11.99 -10.14
CA ALA A 200 -11.08 -12.95 -9.90
C ALA A 200 -10.62 -14.37 -9.53
N GLU A 201 -9.34 -14.62 -9.42
CA GLU A 201 -8.81 -15.88 -8.89
C GLU A 201 -9.18 -16.01 -7.42
N LYS A 202 -9.66 -17.19 -7.05
CA LYS A 202 -10.07 -17.52 -5.68
C LYS A 202 -9.01 -18.37 -5.03
N MET A 203 -8.37 -17.83 -3.99
CA MET A 203 -7.40 -18.56 -3.18
C MET A 203 -8.06 -19.00 -1.88
N ASP A 204 -7.87 -20.24 -1.54
CA ASP A 204 -8.27 -20.78 -0.25
C ASP A 204 -7.17 -20.58 0.79
N VAL A 205 -7.53 -20.04 1.95
CA VAL A 205 -6.65 -19.85 3.09
C VAL A 205 -7.09 -20.79 4.20
N PHE A 206 -6.33 -21.87 4.37
CA PHE A 206 -6.53 -22.90 5.40
C PHE A 206 -7.92 -23.57 5.40
N GLY A 207 -8.62 -23.64 4.28
CA GLY A 207 -9.95 -24.23 4.18
C GLY A 207 -11.05 -23.47 4.92
N MET A 208 -10.77 -22.26 5.40
CA MET A 208 -11.71 -21.46 6.21
C MET A 208 -12.06 -20.13 5.60
N VAL A 209 -11.15 -19.53 4.87
CA VAL A 209 -11.31 -18.20 4.29
C VAL A 209 -10.91 -18.25 2.83
N GLN A 210 -11.73 -17.69 1.97
CA GLN A 210 -11.44 -17.52 0.55
C GLN A 210 -11.14 -16.06 0.27
N VAL A 211 -10.05 -15.78 -0.43
CA VAL A 211 -9.66 -14.43 -0.83
C VAL A 211 -9.61 -14.31 -2.35
N SER A 212 -9.96 -13.16 -2.88
CA SER A 212 -9.87 -12.87 -4.31
C SER A 212 -9.57 -11.41 -4.58
N ALA A 213 -8.79 -11.14 -5.63
CA ALA A 213 -8.41 -9.81 -6.09
C ALA A 213 -9.32 -9.37 -7.25
N VAL A 214 -9.77 -8.10 -7.22
CA VAL A 214 -10.50 -7.49 -8.34
C VAL A 214 -9.88 -6.13 -8.67
N SER A 215 -9.89 -5.73 -9.94
CA SER A 215 -9.25 -4.48 -10.36
C SER A 215 -9.76 -3.27 -9.59
N SER A 216 -8.86 -2.42 -9.14
CA SER A 216 -9.17 -1.15 -8.45
C SER A 216 -9.08 0.08 -9.34
N GLY A 217 -8.53 -0.04 -10.56
CA GLY A 217 -8.40 1.07 -11.51
C GLY A 217 -7.33 2.11 -11.17
N TYR A 218 -6.59 1.96 -10.08
CA TYR A 218 -5.67 2.98 -9.57
C TYR A 218 -4.33 3.00 -10.32
N CYS A 219 -3.69 1.86 -10.42
CA CYS A 219 -2.42 1.69 -11.11
C CYS A 219 -2.30 0.27 -11.67
N LEU A 220 -1.26 0.02 -12.46
CA LEU A 220 -1.08 -1.25 -13.13
C LEU A 220 -1.05 -2.42 -12.13
N GLY A 221 -2.00 -3.35 -12.28
CA GLY A 221 -2.17 -4.50 -11.39
C GLY A 221 -2.78 -4.20 -10.02
N SER A 222 -3.17 -2.96 -9.73
CA SER A 222 -3.81 -2.63 -8.45
C SER A 222 -5.15 -3.35 -8.27
N CYS A 223 -5.43 -3.79 -7.05
CA CYS A 223 -6.64 -4.55 -6.74
C CYS A 223 -7.31 -4.11 -5.44
N ASN A 224 -8.61 -4.39 -5.37
CA ASN A 224 -9.37 -4.44 -4.14
C ASN A 224 -9.51 -5.90 -3.72
N TRP A 225 -9.44 -6.19 -2.43
CA TRP A 225 -9.52 -7.53 -1.91
C TRP A 225 -10.94 -7.89 -1.42
N ILE A 226 -11.39 -9.07 -1.78
CA ILE A 226 -12.62 -9.66 -1.26
C ILE A 226 -12.23 -10.86 -0.42
N VAL A 227 -12.66 -10.85 0.84
CA VAL A 227 -12.45 -11.93 1.79
C VAL A 227 -13.82 -12.52 2.13
N THR A 228 -13.99 -13.80 1.88
CA THR A 228 -15.25 -14.50 2.14
C THR A 228 -15.02 -15.71 3.03
N ALA A 229 -15.93 -15.94 3.96
CA ALA A 229 -15.97 -17.14 4.77
C ALA A 229 -17.41 -17.47 5.12
N ASP A 230 -17.86 -18.69 4.78
CA ASP A 230 -19.24 -19.14 4.88
C ASP A 230 -20.20 -18.18 4.16
N HIS A 231 -20.87 -17.29 4.91
CA HIS A 231 -21.83 -16.32 4.42
C HIS A 231 -21.39 -14.86 4.63
N GLU A 232 -20.19 -14.67 5.15
CA GLU A 232 -19.65 -13.35 5.46
C GLU A 232 -18.74 -12.88 4.34
N LYS A 233 -18.91 -11.63 3.92
CA LYS A 233 -18.13 -10.99 2.86
C LYS A 233 -17.56 -9.67 3.33
N ILE A 234 -16.24 -9.58 3.31
CA ILE A 234 -15.50 -8.38 3.64
C ILE A 234 -14.84 -7.86 2.38
N VAL A 235 -14.94 -6.57 2.15
CA VAL A 235 -14.26 -5.89 1.05
C VAL A 235 -13.25 -4.91 1.63
N TYR A 236 -12.01 -5.02 1.15
CA TYR A 236 -10.96 -4.06 1.46
C TYR A 236 -10.63 -3.25 0.22
N MET A 237 -10.82 -1.93 0.30
CA MET A 237 -10.52 -0.97 -0.74
C MET A 237 -9.38 -0.07 -0.30
N SER A 238 -8.27 -0.17 -1.02
CA SER A 238 -7.11 0.71 -0.90
C SER A 238 -7.13 1.75 -2.03
N GLY A 239 -5.98 2.12 -2.61
CA GLY A 239 -5.93 2.99 -3.76
C GLY A 239 -6.84 2.51 -4.89
N SER A 240 -7.88 3.27 -5.17
CA SER A 240 -8.88 2.96 -6.20
C SER A 240 -9.15 4.20 -7.05
N SER A 241 -9.51 4.01 -8.32
CA SER A 241 -9.82 5.10 -9.25
C SER A 241 -11.00 4.76 -10.14
N THR A 242 -11.83 5.76 -10.41
CA THR A 242 -12.89 5.70 -11.44
C THR A 242 -12.51 6.45 -12.71
N LEU A 243 -11.34 7.05 -12.76
CA LEU A 243 -10.83 7.75 -13.93
C LEU A 243 -10.36 6.76 -15.00
N THR A 244 -10.45 7.17 -16.25
CA THR A 244 -9.94 6.37 -17.37
C THR A 244 -8.47 6.73 -17.59
N THR A 245 -7.60 5.91 -17.03
CA THR A 245 -6.15 5.99 -17.17
C THR A 245 -5.61 4.73 -17.86
N HIS A 246 -4.34 4.42 -17.74
CA HIS A 246 -3.77 3.25 -18.40
C HIS A 246 -4.15 1.89 -17.78
N PRO A 247 -4.42 1.73 -16.46
CA PRO A 247 -4.72 0.43 -15.89
C PRO A 247 -6.14 -0.06 -16.25
N LYS A 248 -6.38 -1.34 -16.02
CA LYS A 248 -7.71 -1.94 -16.13
C LYS A 248 -8.68 -1.22 -15.18
N PRO A 249 -9.86 -0.78 -15.64
CA PRO A 249 -10.81 -0.04 -14.81
C PRO A 249 -11.26 -0.80 -13.56
N ILE A 250 -11.74 -0.07 -12.56
CA ILE A 250 -12.30 -0.65 -11.34
C ILE A 250 -13.52 -1.54 -11.64
N GLU A 251 -13.59 -2.69 -11.01
CA GLU A 251 -14.67 -3.65 -11.15
C GLU A 251 -15.60 -3.59 -9.92
N HIS A 252 -16.79 -3.01 -10.08
CA HIS A 252 -17.74 -2.77 -8.99
C HIS A 252 -18.61 -3.96 -8.61
N GLY A 253 -18.95 -4.82 -9.59
CA GLY A 253 -19.92 -5.91 -9.42
C GLY A 253 -19.61 -6.81 -8.22
N PRO A 254 -18.41 -7.39 -8.13
CA PRO A 254 -18.03 -8.27 -7.04
C PRO A 254 -17.94 -7.59 -5.66
N LEU A 255 -17.84 -6.25 -5.60
CA LEU A 255 -17.69 -5.51 -4.34
C LEU A 255 -19.03 -5.23 -3.64
N ARG A 256 -20.17 -5.39 -4.33
CA ARG A 256 -21.51 -5.06 -3.79
C ARG A 256 -21.93 -5.93 -2.62
N ASN A 257 -22.78 -5.36 -1.76
CA ASN A 257 -23.44 -6.04 -0.64
C ASN A 257 -22.44 -6.73 0.31
N ALA A 258 -21.35 -6.07 0.64
CA ALA A 258 -20.41 -6.54 1.64
C ALA A 258 -20.98 -6.37 3.06
N ASP A 259 -20.72 -7.34 3.94
CA ASP A 259 -21.06 -7.22 5.36
C ASP A 259 -20.17 -6.16 6.04
N ALA A 260 -18.93 -5.99 5.53
CA ALA A 260 -18.06 -4.89 5.92
C ALA A 260 -17.26 -4.39 4.70
N LEU A 261 -17.25 -3.07 4.51
CA LEU A 261 -16.38 -2.37 3.56
C LEU A 261 -15.34 -1.58 4.34
N ILE A 262 -14.07 -1.92 4.17
CA ILE A 262 -12.94 -1.20 4.75
C ILE A 262 -12.36 -0.31 3.64
N LEU A 263 -12.50 1.00 3.78
CA LEU A 263 -11.99 2.00 2.83
C LEU A 263 -10.83 2.74 3.48
N THR A 264 -9.66 2.76 2.82
CA THR A 264 -8.46 3.40 3.38
C THR A 264 -8.06 4.65 2.61
N SER A 265 -7.82 4.55 1.31
CA SER A 265 -7.20 5.62 0.53
C SER A 265 -8.20 6.44 -0.26
N LEU A 266 -8.12 7.76 -0.09
CA LEU A 266 -8.81 8.76 -0.92
C LEU A 266 -7.78 9.78 -1.40
N THR A 267 -8.22 10.68 -2.29
CA THR A 267 -7.35 11.74 -2.82
C THR A 267 -6.70 12.57 -1.71
N GLN A 268 -5.42 12.83 -1.87
CA GLN A 268 -4.65 13.73 -1.00
C GLN A 268 -4.84 15.21 -1.40
N THR A 269 -5.30 15.44 -2.62
CA THR A 269 -5.46 16.77 -3.21
C THR A 269 -6.90 17.03 -3.68
N PRO A 270 -7.86 17.04 -2.74
CA PRO A 270 -9.29 17.07 -3.09
C PRO A 270 -9.75 18.34 -3.83
N LEU A 271 -8.92 19.39 -3.83
CA LEU A 271 -9.19 20.66 -4.51
C LEU A 271 -8.63 20.72 -5.93
N ALA A 272 -7.74 19.80 -6.29
CA ALA A 272 -7.12 19.73 -7.60
C ALA A 272 -7.90 18.75 -8.50
N ASN A 273 -8.22 19.19 -9.70
CA ASN A 273 -8.75 18.29 -10.73
C ASN A 273 -7.56 17.76 -11.54
N PRO A 274 -7.35 16.44 -11.63
CA PRO A 274 -6.20 15.84 -12.32
C PRO A 274 -6.05 16.29 -13.78
N ASP A 275 -7.16 16.38 -14.53
CA ASP A 275 -7.14 16.79 -15.95
C ASP A 275 -6.71 18.26 -16.10
N THR A 276 -7.20 19.14 -15.22
CA THR A 276 -6.80 20.56 -15.20
C THR A 276 -5.31 20.68 -14.85
N MET A 277 -4.86 19.96 -13.83
CA MET A 277 -3.45 19.96 -13.40
C MET A 277 -2.53 19.44 -14.52
N LEU A 278 -2.95 18.42 -15.24
CA LEU A 278 -2.21 17.87 -16.38
C LEU A 278 -2.13 18.90 -17.52
N GLY A 279 -3.22 19.63 -17.81
CA GLY A 279 -3.22 20.71 -18.81
C GLY A 279 -2.26 21.85 -18.43
N GLU A 280 -2.33 22.34 -17.19
CA GLU A 280 -1.43 23.39 -16.69
C GLU A 280 0.02 22.94 -16.68
N PHE A 281 0.29 21.70 -16.31
CA PHE A 281 1.61 21.07 -16.39
C PHE A 281 2.16 21.12 -17.82
N CYS A 282 1.44 20.63 -18.83
CA CYS A 282 1.87 20.59 -20.21
C CYS A 282 2.15 22.00 -20.77
N ILE A 283 1.25 22.96 -20.49
CA ILE A 283 1.41 24.36 -20.90
C ILE A 283 2.67 24.97 -20.27
N THR A 284 2.86 24.76 -18.97
CA THR A 284 4.01 25.32 -18.24
C THR A 284 5.33 24.77 -18.76
N VAL A 285 5.40 23.46 -19.01
CA VAL A 285 6.58 22.81 -19.59
C VAL A 285 6.88 23.41 -20.97
N ALA A 286 5.90 23.44 -21.85
CA ALA A 286 6.07 23.97 -23.21
C ALA A 286 6.52 25.44 -23.20
N MET A 287 5.95 26.28 -22.35
CA MET A 287 6.36 27.70 -22.22
C MET A 287 7.80 27.82 -21.69
N THR A 288 8.18 27.02 -20.70
CA THR A 288 9.53 27.07 -20.10
C THR A 288 10.60 26.71 -21.13
N VAL A 289 10.44 25.60 -21.85
CA VAL A 289 11.42 25.16 -22.85
C VAL A 289 11.47 26.09 -24.05
N LYS A 290 10.34 26.70 -24.43
CA LYS A 290 10.28 27.73 -25.48
C LYS A 290 11.10 28.97 -25.10
N MET A 291 11.14 29.34 -23.84
CA MET A 291 11.96 30.46 -23.33
C MET A 291 13.43 30.08 -23.09
N GLY A 292 13.85 28.85 -23.43
CA GLY A 292 15.21 28.37 -23.25
C GLY A 292 15.53 27.88 -21.84
N GLY A 293 14.52 27.72 -20.96
CA GLY A 293 14.67 27.15 -19.62
C GLY A 293 14.60 25.63 -19.61
N ASN A 294 15.08 25.03 -18.55
CA ASN A 294 14.98 23.59 -18.30
C ASN A 294 13.85 23.29 -17.31
N VAL A 295 13.27 22.11 -17.44
CA VAL A 295 12.20 21.63 -16.56
C VAL A 295 12.66 20.38 -15.80
N LEU A 296 12.57 20.42 -14.48
CA LEU A 296 12.84 19.28 -13.60
C LEU A 296 11.52 18.75 -13.03
N ILE A 297 11.28 17.46 -13.18
CA ILE A 297 10.06 16.78 -12.71
C ILE A 297 10.48 15.68 -11.76
N PRO A 298 10.39 15.91 -10.44
CA PRO A 298 10.59 14.87 -9.43
C PRO A 298 9.48 13.83 -9.55
N CYS A 299 9.81 12.58 -9.85
CA CYS A 299 8.82 11.54 -10.12
C CYS A 299 9.22 10.18 -9.53
N TYR A 300 8.24 9.29 -9.45
CA TYR A 300 8.45 7.86 -9.24
C TYR A 300 8.78 7.16 -10.57
N PRO A 301 9.38 5.96 -10.52
CA PRO A 301 9.80 5.26 -11.74
C PRO A 301 8.63 4.68 -12.55
N SER A 302 7.42 4.67 -12.02
CA SER A 302 6.23 4.07 -12.64
C SER A 302 4.95 4.78 -12.18
N GLY A 303 3.83 4.50 -12.82
CA GLY A 303 2.52 5.05 -12.49
C GLY A 303 2.16 6.23 -13.38
N VAL A 304 1.79 7.36 -12.80
CA VAL A 304 1.40 8.59 -13.51
C VAL A 304 2.46 9.04 -14.53
N THR A 305 3.72 8.73 -14.30
CA THR A 305 4.84 9.07 -15.21
C THR A 305 4.61 8.58 -16.64
N TYR A 306 3.95 7.43 -16.84
CA TYR A 306 3.64 6.94 -18.19
C TYR A 306 2.62 7.81 -18.91
N ASP A 307 1.60 8.25 -18.19
CA ASP A 307 0.58 9.17 -18.74
C ASP A 307 1.19 10.55 -19.00
N LEU A 308 2.14 11.00 -18.16
CA LEU A 308 2.89 12.25 -18.39
C LEU A 308 3.70 12.20 -19.67
N PHE A 309 4.41 11.11 -19.96
CA PHE A 309 5.15 10.98 -21.22
C PHE A 309 4.22 11.06 -22.42
N GLU A 310 3.05 10.42 -22.36
CA GLU A 310 2.05 10.40 -23.43
C GLU A 310 1.47 11.81 -23.67
N CYS A 311 0.95 12.44 -22.62
CA CYS A 311 0.31 13.75 -22.74
C CYS A 311 1.30 14.85 -23.11
N LEU A 312 2.48 14.83 -22.50
CA LEU A 312 3.50 15.86 -22.77
C LEU A 312 4.06 15.75 -24.19
N SER A 313 4.35 14.53 -24.67
CA SER A 313 4.84 14.35 -26.03
C SER A 313 3.84 14.84 -27.07
N GLY A 314 2.54 14.53 -26.90
CA GLY A 314 1.48 15.03 -27.77
C GLY A 314 1.34 16.54 -27.72
N HIS A 315 1.46 17.16 -26.54
CA HIS A 315 1.41 18.62 -26.39
C HIS A 315 2.61 19.33 -27.04
N LEU A 316 3.83 18.77 -26.87
CA LEU A 316 5.04 19.29 -27.49
C LEU A 316 4.98 19.18 -29.03
N GLU A 317 4.35 18.14 -29.58
CA GLU A 317 4.10 18.02 -31.03
C GLU A 317 3.17 19.13 -31.54
N THR A 318 2.06 19.36 -30.87
CA THR A 318 1.09 20.38 -31.25
C THR A 318 1.65 21.80 -31.15
N THR A 319 2.60 22.03 -30.22
CA THR A 319 3.27 23.34 -30.04
C THR A 319 4.54 23.53 -30.87
N GLY A 320 4.90 22.55 -31.72
CA GLY A 320 6.07 22.60 -32.59
C GLY A 320 7.42 22.44 -31.89
N GLN A 321 7.44 21.86 -30.70
CA GLN A 321 8.64 21.67 -29.85
C GLN A 321 9.12 20.19 -29.83
N VAL A 322 9.01 19.52 -30.96
CA VAL A 322 9.30 18.08 -31.10
C VAL A 322 10.74 17.72 -30.76
N ASN A 323 11.68 18.66 -30.93
CA ASN A 323 13.11 18.42 -30.78
C ASN A 323 13.63 18.58 -29.34
N VAL A 324 12.78 18.97 -28.40
CA VAL A 324 13.20 19.10 -26.99
C VAL A 324 13.39 17.69 -26.38
N PRO A 325 14.62 17.35 -25.91
CA PRO A 325 14.87 16.03 -25.33
C PRO A 325 14.21 15.88 -23.96
N MET A 326 13.67 14.71 -23.70
CA MET A 326 13.20 14.27 -22.39
C MET A 326 14.17 13.22 -21.84
N TYR A 327 14.70 13.44 -20.65
CA TYR A 327 15.57 12.49 -19.96
C TYR A 327 14.79 11.84 -18.83
N PHE A 328 14.86 10.51 -18.73
CA PHE A 328 14.29 9.77 -17.63
C PHE A 328 15.40 9.10 -16.83
N LEU A 329 15.67 9.63 -15.63
CA LEU A 329 16.79 9.23 -14.78
C LEU A 329 16.29 8.41 -13.58
N SER A 330 16.48 7.12 -13.64
CA SER A 330 16.22 6.18 -12.55
C SER A 330 17.07 4.93 -12.73
N PRO A 331 17.58 4.33 -11.65
CA PRO A 331 18.28 3.04 -11.72
C PRO A 331 17.50 1.94 -12.45
N VAL A 332 16.18 2.07 -12.47
CA VAL A 332 15.25 1.10 -13.07
C VAL A 332 14.53 1.64 -14.31
N ALA A 333 14.99 2.75 -14.90
CA ALA A 333 14.31 3.45 -16.00
C ALA A 333 13.97 2.52 -17.18
N GLU A 334 14.93 1.76 -17.68
CA GLU A 334 14.73 0.85 -18.82
C GLU A 334 13.73 -0.26 -18.48
N ASN A 335 13.86 -0.87 -17.29
CA ASN A 335 12.96 -1.93 -16.84
C ASN A 335 11.55 -1.40 -16.64
N SER A 336 11.40 -0.19 -16.10
CA SER A 336 10.10 0.46 -15.90
C SER A 336 9.37 0.64 -17.25
N LEU A 337 10.04 1.21 -18.24
CA LEU A 337 9.48 1.40 -19.59
C LEU A 337 9.16 0.07 -20.27
N ALA A 338 9.98 -0.97 -20.07
CA ALA A 338 9.72 -2.30 -20.61
C ALA A 338 8.49 -2.98 -19.99
N TYR A 339 8.34 -2.92 -18.67
CA TYR A 339 7.23 -3.57 -17.98
C TYR A 339 5.87 -2.99 -18.32
N SER A 340 5.77 -1.69 -18.58
CA SER A 340 4.52 -1.08 -19.03
C SER A 340 3.99 -1.70 -20.33
N SER A 341 4.87 -2.20 -21.19
CA SER A 341 4.49 -2.88 -22.44
C SER A 341 4.32 -4.40 -22.26
N ILE A 342 5.15 -5.06 -21.44
CA ILE A 342 5.08 -6.51 -21.19
C ILE A 342 3.80 -6.88 -20.44
N LEU A 343 3.37 -6.07 -19.47
CA LEU A 343 2.20 -6.30 -18.64
C LEU A 343 0.87 -5.84 -19.30
N ALA A 344 0.78 -5.94 -20.61
CA ALA A 344 -0.33 -5.40 -21.39
C ALA A 344 -1.71 -5.97 -21.02
N GLU A 345 -1.80 -7.19 -20.52
CA GLU A 345 -3.05 -7.82 -20.08
C GLU A 345 -3.70 -7.11 -18.87
N TRP A 346 -2.93 -6.33 -18.11
CA TRP A 346 -3.38 -5.57 -16.96
C TRP A 346 -3.79 -4.14 -17.30
N LEU A 347 -3.65 -3.75 -18.56
CA LEU A 347 -4.03 -2.45 -19.07
C LEU A 347 -5.53 -2.34 -19.38
N SER A 348 -5.99 -1.13 -19.62
CA SER A 348 -7.34 -0.86 -20.11
C SER A 348 -7.57 -1.51 -21.47
N SER A 349 -8.82 -1.84 -21.79
CA SER A 349 -9.17 -2.47 -23.07
C SER A 349 -8.73 -1.67 -24.28
N ALA A 350 -8.74 -0.35 -24.20
CA ALA A 350 -8.24 0.53 -25.28
C ALA A 350 -6.73 0.36 -25.53
N LYS A 351 -5.94 0.21 -24.46
CA LYS A 351 -4.50 -0.05 -24.56
C LYS A 351 -4.22 -1.48 -25.03
N GLN A 352 -4.98 -2.46 -24.52
CA GLN A 352 -4.88 -3.87 -24.98
C GLN A 352 -5.18 -4.00 -26.47
N ALA A 353 -6.19 -3.28 -26.99
CA ALA A 353 -6.54 -3.33 -28.42
C ALA A 353 -5.36 -2.95 -29.33
N LYS A 354 -4.49 -2.03 -28.90
CA LYS A 354 -3.27 -1.67 -29.64
C LYS A 354 -2.31 -2.86 -29.76
N VAL A 355 -2.14 -3.65 -28.71
CA VAL A 355 -1.24 -4.82 -28.69
C VAL A 355 -1.71 -5.90 -29.67
N TYR A 356 -3.02 -6.07 -29.86
CA TYR A 356 -3.55 -7.02 -30.84
C TYR A 356 -3.27 -6.60 -32.30
N ILE A 357 -3.02 -5.31 -32.57
CA ILE A 357 -2.69 -4.78 -33.89
C ILE A 357 -1.17 -4.69 -34.10
N PRO A 358 -0.32 -5.44 -33.44
CA PRO A 358 1.08 -5.33 -33.04
C PRO A 358 1.60 -3.90 -32.90
N GLU A 359 0.82 -3.06 -32.23
CA GLU A 359 1.26 -1.72 -31.80
C GLU A 359 1.60 -1.73 -30.32
N GLU A 360 2.52 -0.86 -29.91
CA GLU A 360 2.85 -0.71 -28.50
C GLU A 360 1.75 0.06 -27.76
N PRO A 361 1.38 -0.36 -26.53
CA PRO A 361 0.28 0.23 -25.78
C PRO A 361 0.55 1.69 -25.38
N PHE A 362 1.84 2.07 -25.27
CA PHE A 362 2.27 3.41 -24.91
C PHE A 362 3.18 4.03 -25.97
N PRO A 363 3.12 5.36 -26.16
CA PRO A 363 3.97 6.06 -27.12
C PRO A 363 5.44 6.13 -26.68
N HIS A 364 5.76 5.92 -25.39
CA HIS A 364 7.13 6.09 -24.90
C HIS A 364 8.14 5.13 -25.56
N ALA A 365 7.72 3.96 -26.00
CA ALA A 365 8.61 3.10 -26.74
C ALA A 365 9.01 3.69 -28.11
N GLN A 366 8.09 4.36 -28.80
CA GLN A 366 8.40 5.10 -30.02
C GLN A 366 9.26 6.34 -29.72
N LEU A 367 8.99 7.02 -28.59
CA LEU A 367 9.79 8.17 -28.15
C LEU A 367 11.23 7.75 -27.83
N VAL A 368 11.44 6.60 -27.23
CA VAL A 368 12.80 6.05 -26.97
C VAL A 368 13.50 5.71 -28.28
N ARG A 369 12.84 5.00 -29.20
CA ARG A 369 13.41 4.67 -30.51
C ARG A 369 13.72 5.90 -31.35
N GLY A 370 12.90 6.94 -31.24
CA GLY A 370 13.10 8.23 -31.91
C GLY A 370 14.10 9.14 -31.21
N GLY A 371 14.71 8.73 -30.10
CA GLY A 371 15.67 9.52 -29.33
C GLY A 371 15.10 10.75 -28.63
N ARG A 372 13.76 10.84 -28.51
CA ARG A 372 13.06 11.95 -27.83
C ARG A 372 12.95 11.73 -26.32
N LEU A 373 12.75 10.48 -25.89
CA LEU A 373 12.81 10.06 -24.50
C LEU A 373 14.05 9.19 -24.30
N LYS A 374 14.93 9.60 -23.40
CA LYS A 374 16.24 8.97 -23.18
C LYS A 374 16.33 8.45 -21.74
N PRO A 375 16.16 7.14 -21.54
CA PRO A 375 16.34 6.54 -20.23
C PRO A 375 17.82 6.40 -19.89
N PHE A 376 18.20 6.77 -18.67
CA PHE A 376 19.53 6.54 -18.11
C PHE A 376 19.41 6.09 -16.65
N PRO A 377 20.30 5.20 -16.18
CA PRO A 377 20.25 4.74 -14.78
C PRO A 377 20.73 5.80 -13.77
N SER A 378 21.45 6.82 -14.24
CA SER A 378 22.01 7.89 -13.40
C SER A 378 22.68 8.96 -14.24
N ILE A 379 22.92 10.14 -13.67
CA ILE A 379 23.77 11.19 -14.27
C ILE A 379 25.23 10.74 -14.48
N LYS A 380 25.69 9.72 -13.76
CA LYS A 380 27.04 9.13 -13.92
C LYS A 380 27.09 8.04 -15.00
N ALA A 381 25.98 7.73 -15.65
CA ALA A 381 25.92 6.70 -16.67
C ALA A 381 26.79 7.07 -17.87
N GLU A 382 27.40 6.05 -18.46
CA GLU A 382 28.18 6.22 -19.69
C GLU A 382 27.30 6.80 -20.80
N GLY A 383 27.80 7.78 -21.50
CA GLY A 383 27.07 8.47 -22.58
C GLY A 383 26.13 9.60 -22.15
N PHE A 384 25.71 9.66 -20.88
CA PHE A 384 24.77 10.70 -20.43
C PHE A 384 25.34 12.11 -20.68
N THR A 385 26.58 12.38 -20.25
CA THR A 385 27.19 13.70 -20.41
C THR A 385 27.36 14.12 -21.89
N ALA A 386 27.65 13.16 -22.77
CA ALA A 386 27.79 13.42 -24.19
C ALA A 386 26.45 13.68 -24.89
N ASP A 387 25.38 13.08 -24.36
CA ASP A 387 24.04 13.17 -24.93
C ASP A 387 23.19 14.31 -24.32
N PHE A 388 23.61 14.86 -23.19
CA PHE A 388 22.86 15.87 -22.45
C PHE A 388 22.90 17.24 -23.13
N HIS A 389 21.73 17.74 -23.51
CA HIS A 389 21.53 19.04 -24.18
C HIS A 389 20.46 19.86 -23.47
N THR A 390 20.59 21.17 -23.53
CA THR A 390 19.64 22.15 -23.00
C THR A 390 19.10 23.01 -24.14
N PRO A 391 17.85 23.51 -24.09
CA PRO A 391 16.84 23.27 -23.06
C PRO A 391 16.33 21.82 -23.08
N CYS A 392 15.98 21.30 -21.92
CA CYS A 392 15.54 19.91 -21.79
C CYS A 392 14.49 19.74 -20.67
N ILE A 393 13.88 18.55 -20.66
CA ILE A 393 12.94 18.11 -19.63
C ILE A 393 13.56 16.89 -18.95
N VAL A 394 13.70 16.94 -17.63
CA VAL A 394 14.30 15.85 -16.85
C VAL A 394 13.28 15.31 -15.87
N PHE A 395 12.94 14.03 -16.03
CA PHE A 395 12.21 13.23 -15.06
C PHE A 395 13.23 12.49 -14.21
N ALA A 396 13.29 12.77 -12.92
CA ALA A 396 14.26 12.15 -12.02
C ALA A 396 13.67 11.92 -10.63
N GLY A 397 13.91 10.72 -10.04
CA GLY A 397 13.54 10.44 -8.67
C GLY A 397 14.43 11.17 -7.66
N HIS A 398 14.02 11.38 -6.47
CA HIS A 398 12.78 11.00 -5.79
C HIS A 398 11.95 12.24 -5.48
N PRO A 399 10.60 12.16 -5.42
CA PRO A 399 9.73 13.34 -5.17
C PRO A 399 10.00 14.09 -3.87
N SER A 400 10.59 13.45 -2.85
CA SER A 400 11.01 14.10 -1.61
C SER A 400 12.17 15.07 -1.76
N LEU A 401 12.91 15.06 -2.87
CA LEU A 401 14.19 15.76 -3.08
C LEU A 401 15.27 15.42 -2.02
N ARG A 402 15.18 14.26 -1.37
CA ARG A 402 16.16 13.86 -0.35
C ARG A 402 17.21 12.90 -0.88
N PHE A 403 16.92 12.20 -1.95
CA PHE A 403 17.84 11.27 -2.61
C PHE A 403 17.49 11.15 -4.10
N GLY A 404 18.39 10.52 -4.85
CA GLY A 404 18.25 10.39 -6.30
C GLY A 404 18.95 11.50 -7.08
N ASP A 405 18.91 11.36 -8.40
CA ASP A 405 19.60 12.29 -9.32
C ASP A 405 18.97 13.69 -9.31
N VAL A 406 17.72 13.81 -8.87
CA VAL A 406 17.01 15.09 -8.70
C VAL A 406 17.77 16.05 -7.78
N VAL A 407 18.47 15.55 -6.76
CA VAL A 407 19.25 16.39 -5.83
C VAL A 407 20.33 17.17 -6.57
N HIS A 408 21.00 16.52 -7.52
CA HIS A 408 22.03 17.19 -8.34
C HIS A 408 21.44 18.31 -9.21
N PHE A 409 20.30 18.07 -9.87
CA PHE A 409 19.64 19.09 -10.70
C PHE A 409 19.08 20.25 -9.88
N MET A 410 18.60 20.01 -8.66
CA MET A 410 18.20 21.07 -7.74
C MET A 410 19.36 22.01 -7.40
N GLU A 411 20.56 21.47 -7.20
CA GLU A 411 21.76 22.28 -6.93
C GLU A 411 22.26 23.00 -8.20
N LEU A 412 22.28 22.30 -9.33
CA LEU A 412 22.79 22.85 -10.60
C LEU A 412 21.87 23.94 -11.17
N TRP A 413 20.57 23.73 -11.15
CA TRP A 413 19.58 24.61 -11.78
C TRP A 413 18.93 25.62 -10.82
N GLY A 414 19.04 25.37 -9.52
CA GLY A 414 18.45 26.23 -8.48
C GLY A 414 18.82 27.72 -8.56
N PRO A 415 20.06 28.11 -8.93
CA PRO A 415 20.44 29.52 -9.09
C PRO A 415 19.82 30.24 -10.30
N SER A 416 19.24 29.54 -11.27
CA SER A 416 18.71 30.14 -12.50
C SER A 416 17.20 30.36 -12.45
N PRO A 417 16.68 31.59 -12.64
CA PRO A 417 15.25 31.88 -12.65
C PRO A 417 14.53 31.40 -13.92
N ASN A 418 15.27 30.96 -14.94
CA ASN A 418 14.71 30.45 -16.19
C ASN A 418 14.27 29.01 -16.08
N ASN A 419 14.81 28.27 -15.09
CA ASN A 419 14.47 26.88 -14.86
C ASN A 419 13.24 26.76 -13.95
N VAL A 420 12.57 25.62 -14.05
CA VAL A 420 11.37 25.31 -13.25
C VAL A 420 11.47 23.89 -12.71
N VAL A 421 11.14 23.71 -11.45
CA VAL A 421 10.84 22.39 -10.87
C VAL A 421 9.33 22.23 -10.71
N ILE A 422 8.77 21.13 -11.21
CA ILE A 422 7.33 20.86 -11.22
C ILE A 422 7.05 19.56 -10.45
N PHE A 423 6.30 19.66 -9.37
CA PHE A 423 5.84 18.50 -8.58
C PHE A 423 4.50 18.03 -9.13
N THR A 424 4.43 16.78 -9.51
CA THR A 424 3.20 16.11 -9.98
C THR A 424 2.69 15.07 -9.00
N GLU A 425 3.56 14.57 -8.12
CA GLU A 425 3.20 13.60 -7.10
C GLU A 425 2.62 14.28 -5.85
N PRO A 426 1.50 13.77 -5.28
CA PRO A 426 0.83 14.40 -4.14
C PRO A 426 1.47 14.08 -2.79
N ASP A 427 2.41 13.14 -2.72
CA ASP A 427 2.92 12.54 -1.47
C ASP A 427 3.73 13.51 -0.58
N PHE A 428 4.32 14.55 -1.18
CA PHE A 428 5.23 15.46 -0.46
C PHE A 428 4.82 16.91 -0.60
N ASN A 429 4.82 17.63 0.52
CA ASN A 429 4.58 19.06 0.52
C ASN A 429 5.73 19.79 -0.17
N LEU A 430 5.41 20.63 -1.16
CA LEU A 430 6.37 21.41 -1.93
C LEU A 430 7.32 22.23 -1.05
N ALA A 431 6.78 22.99 -0.08
CA ALA A 431 7.58 23.88 0.77
C ALA A 431 8.57 23.10 1.66
N GLU A 432 8.16 21.91 2.13
CA GLU A 432 9.00 21.01 2.92
C GLU A 432 10.11 20.38 2.06
N ALA A 433 9.75 19.95 0.85
CA ALA A 433 10.69 19.30 -0.06
C ALA A 433 11.82 20.23 -0.48
N ILE A 434 11.50 21.49 -0.88
CA ILE A 434 12.49 22.46 -1.35
C ILE A 434 13.27 23.16 -0.23
N ALA A 435 12.87 23.03 1.04
CA ALA A 435 13.45 23.79 2.16
C ALA A 435 14.99 23.72 2.26
N PRO A 436 15.67 22.55 2.08
CA PRO A 436 17.13 22.49 2.14
C PRO A 436 17.84 23.24 0.99
N PHE A 437 17.13 23.49 -0.11
CA PHE A 437 17.68 24.15 -1.31
C PHE A 437 17.47 25.67 -1.33
N GLN A 438 16.84 26.23 -0.30
CA GLN A 438 16.64 27.67 -0.19
C GLN A 438 17.94 28.39 0.27
N PRO A 439 18.21 29.65 -0.21
CA PRO A 439 17.48 30.37 -1.23
C PRO A 439 17.75 29.81 -2.63
N MET A 440 16.73 29.75 -3.49
CA MET A 440 16.88 29.39 -4.90
C MET A 440 16.12 30.38 -5.79
N ALA A 441 16.62 30.63 -7.00
CA ALA A 441 15.98 31.50 -8.01
C ALA A 441 15.03 30.70 -8.94
N MET A 442 15.26 29.41 -9.08
CA MET A 442 14.42 28.49 -9.87
C MET A 442 12.98 28.48 -9.33
N LYS A 443 12.00 28.58 -10.21
CA LYS A 443 10.59 28.53 -9.85
C LYS A 443 10.20 27.12 -9.44
N ALA A 444 9.43 26.98 -8.36
CA ALA A 444 8.86 25.71 -7.90
C ALA A 444 7.35 25.77 -8.02
N LEU A 445 6.78 24.84 -8.78
CA LEU A 445 5.35 24.73 -9.04
C LEU A 445 4.84 23.36 -8.63
N CYS A 446 3.54 23.28 -8.29
CA CYS A 446 2.88 22.04 -7.92
C CYS A 446 1.60 21.88 -8.74
N PHE A 447 1.56 20.84 -9.55
CA PHE A 447 0.39 20.41 -10.32
C PHE A 447 0.10 18.95 -9.95
N PRO A 448 -0.50 18.69 -8.79
CA PRO A 448 -0.67 17.33 -8.29
C PRO A 448 -1.67 16.57 -9.17
N ILE A 449 -1.23 15.43 -9.70
CA ILE A 449 -2.03 14.54 -10.53
C ILE A 449 -2.37 13.31 -9.69
N ASP A 450 -3.40 13.45 -8.88
CA ASP A 450 -3.91 12.40 -8.02
C ASP A 450 -5.13 11.73 -8.65
N THR A 451 -4.96 10.51 -9.10
CA THR A 451 -6.02 9.72 -9.73
C THR A 451 -6.87 8.92 -8.75
N SER A 452 -6.60 9.02 -7.45
CA SER A 452 -7.38 8.35 -6.40
C SER A 452 -8.81 8.86 -6.35
N LEU A 453 -9.71 8.05 -5.75
CA LEU A 453 -11.10 8.43 -5.57
C LEU A 453 -11.23 9.78 -4.85
N SER A 454 -11.98 10.72 -5.45
CA SER A 454 -12.41 11.91 -4.74
C SER A 454 -13.52 11.59 -3.72
N PHE A 455 -13.77 12.47 -2.76
CA PHE A 455 -14.86 12.30 -1.78
C PHE A 455 -16.23 12.12 -2.45
N VAL A 456 -16.49 12.87 -3.51
CA VAL A 456 -17.73 12.76 -4.30
C VAL A 456 -17.85 11.40 -4.97
N GLN A 457 -16.78 10.93 -5.60
CA GLN A 457 -16.73 9.61 -6.23
C GLN A 457 -16.87 8.49 -5.20
N ALA A 458 -16.20 8.61 -4.05
CA ALA A 458 -16.28 7.65 -2.96
C ALA A 458 -17.70 7.57 -2.37
N ASN A 459 -18.33 8.71 -2.11
CA ASN A 459 -19.72 8.76 -1.63
C ASN A 459 -20.70 8.10 -2.61
N LYS A 460 -20.55 8.37 -3.91
CA LYS A 460 -21.33 7.70 -4.95
C LYS A 460 -21.09 6.19 -4.94
N LEU A 461 -19.82 5.78 -4.91
CA LEU A 461 -19.45 4.37 -4.93
C LEU A 461 -19.98 3.62 -3.70
N ILE A 462 -19.88 4.18 -2.51
CA ILE A 462 -20.41 3.56 -1.26
C ILE A 462 -21.92 3.34 -1.38
N ARG A 463 -22.68 4.31 -1.91
CA ARG A 463 -24.13 4.17 -2.15
C ARG A 463 -24.44 3.05 -3.15
N ASP A 464 -23.62 2.90 -4.20
CA ASP A 464 -23.80 1.86 -5.22
C ASP A 464 -23.42 0.46 -4.69
N LEU A 465 -22.42 0.37 -3.82
CA LEU A 465 -21.94 -0.88 -3.22
C LEU A 465 -22.84 -1.39 -2.08
N LYS A 466 -23.54 -0.53 -1.37
CA LYS A 466 -24.47 -0.85 -0.27
C LYS A 466 -23.88 -1.78 0.79
N PRO A 467 -22.74 -1.43 1.43
CA PRO A 467 -22.20 -2.23 2.52
C PRO A 467 -23.11 -2.16 3.75
N THR A 468 -23.09 -3.21 4.60
CA THR A 468 -23.79 -3.21 5.89
C THR A 468 -23.04 -2.36 6.91
N ASN A 469 -21.70 -2.48 6.94
CA ASN A 469 -20.83 -1.69 7.81
C ASN A 469 -19.75 -1.03 6.95
N LEU A 470 -19.47 0.25 7.23
CA LEU A 470 -18.39 1.00 6.60
C LEU A 470 -17.31 1.31 7.64
N VAL A 471 -16.06 0.96 7.35
CA VAL A 471 -14.92 1.22 8.22
C VAL A 471 -13.94 2.13 7.49
N LEU A 472 -13.61 3.28 8.05
CA LEU A 472 -12.78 4.28 7.39
C LEU A 472 -11.95 5.11 8.38
N PRO A 473 -10.88 5.78 7.92
CA PRO A 473 -10.11 6.70 8.76
C PRO A 473 -10.96 7.83 9.34
N LEU A 474 -10.75 8.16 10.61
CA LEU A 474 -11.48 9.23 11.29
C LEU A 474 -11.45 10.56 10.52
N GLN A 475 -10.32 10.87 9.90
CA GLN A 475 -10.15 12.12 9.13
C GLN A 475 -11.12 12.27 7.94
N TYR A 476 -11.73 11.19 7.44
CA TYR A 476 -12.70 11.25 6.34
C TYR A 476 -14.13 11.53 6.81
N THR A 477 -14.38 11.53 8.11
CA THR A 477 -15.68 11.87 8.69
C THR A 477 -15.80 13.33 9.15
N LEU A 478 -14.70 14.06 9.06
CA LEU A 478 -14.62 15.46 9.49
C LEU A 478 -14.07 16.31 8.34
N PRO A 479 -14.56 17.54 8.15
CA PRO A 479 -13.97 18.44 7.19
C PRO A 479 -12.53 18.78 7.57
N PRO A 480 -11.67 19.11 6.59
CA PRO A 480 -10.27 19.47 6.85
C PRO A 480 -10.17 20.62 7.87
N PRO A 481 -9.28 20.53 8.89
CA PRO A 481 -9.17 21.56 9.93
C PRO A 481 -8.91 22.98 9.41
N LEU A 482 -8.19 23.09 8.27
CA LEU A 482 -7.92 24.36 7.62
C LEU A 482 -9.12 24.92 6.82
N GLN A 483 -10.14 24.10 6.56
CA GLN A 483 -11.32 24.44 5.77
C GLN A 483 -12.60 23.81 6.37
N PRO A 484 -13.02 24.20 7.57
CA PRO A 484 -14.12 23.55 8.29
C PRO A 484 -15.50 23.73 7.63
N HIS A 485 -15.61 24.61 6.65
CA HIS A 485 -16.84 24.84 5.89
C HIS A 485 -17.02 23.87 4.69
N ARG A 486 -15.99 23.06 4.38
CA ARG A 486 -15.99 22.11 3.25
C ARG A 486 -16.64 20.78 3.66
N SER A 487 -17.96 20.79 3.83
CA SER A 487 -18.74 19.56 4.10
C SER A 487 -18.75 18.58 2.92
N ASP A 488 -18.42 19.03 1.71
CA ASP A 488 -18.25 18.21 0.52
C ASP A 488 -17.02 17.28 0.58
N LEU A 489 -16.09 17.53 1.51
CA LEU A 489 -14.91 16.71 1.77
C LEU A 489 -15.09 15.76 2.96
N VAL A 490 -16.28 15.22 3.10
CA VAL A 490 -16.66 14.25 4.14
C VAL A 490 -17.30 13.03 3.50
N ILE A 491 -17.06 11.86 4.06
CA ILE A 491 -17.75 10.64 3.67
C ILE A 491 -19.07 10.56 4.43
N GLU A 492 -20.16 10.48 3.67
CA GLU A 492 -21.51 10.29 4.15
C GLU A 492 -22.01 8.90 3.76
N ALA A 493 -22.48 8.13 4.72
CA ALA A 493 -23.03 6.79 4.47
C ALA A 493 -24.34 6.58 5.21
N GLU A 494 -25.25 5.84 4.58
CA GLU A 494 -26.53 5.44 5.17
C GLU A 494 -26.41 4.19 6.07
N CYS A 495 -25.22 3.54 6.06
CA CYS A 495 -24.92 2.35 6.86
C CYS A 495 -24.21 2.70 8.17
N GLU A 496 -23.96 1.70 9.01
CA GLU A 496 -23.17 1.86 10.23
C GLU A 496 -21.73 2.21 9.90
N VAL A 497 -21.28 3.37 10.39
CA VAL A 497 -19.92 3.88 10.14
C VAL A 497 -19.07 3.68 11.38
N GLN A 498 -17.92 3.05 11.21
CA GLN A 498 -16.89 2.89 12.23
C GLN A 498 -15.60 3.56 11.77
N THR A 499 -14.98 4.29 12.67
CA THR A 499 -13.76 5.04 12.34
C THR A 499 -12.55 4.47 13.04
N PHE A 500 -11.40 4.65 12.42
CA PHE A 500 -10.13 4.24 12.98
C PHE A 500 -9.05 5.33 12.91
N THR A 501 -8.09 5.21 13.82
CA THR A 501 -6.84 5.96 13.84
C THR A 501 -5.69 4.99 14.07
N ARG A 502 -4.45 5.43 13.90
CA ARG A 502 -3.28 4.60 14.21
C ARG A 502 -3.34 4.11 15.66
N GLY A 503 -3.04 2.84 15.86
CA GLY A 503 -3.04 2.22 17.19
C GLY A 503 -4.42 1.83 17.70
N SER A 504 -5.50 2.06 16.94
CA SER A 504 -6.86 1.70 17.34
C SER A 504 -7.21 0.27 16.96
N ILE A 505 -8.13 -0.31 17.74
CA ILE A 505 -8.77 -1.61 17.48
C ILE A 505 -10.25 -1.37 17.25
N VAL A 506 -10.71 -1.62 16.04
CA VAL A 506 -12.12 -1.46 15.66
C VAL A 506 -12.84 -2.80 15.74
N HIS A 507 -13.99 -2.82 16.41
CA HIS A 507 -14.85 -3.99 16.48
C HIS A 507 -15.93 -3.87 15.42
N ILE A 508 -15.86 -4.68 14.37
CA ILE A 508 -16.84 -4.70 13.30
C ILE A 508 -17.92 -5.73 13.67
N PRO A 509 -19.18 -5.30 13.86
CA PRO A 509 -20.26 -6.22 14.16
C PRO A 509 -20.56 -7.10 12.95
N VAL A 510 -20.69 -8.38 13.17
CA VAL A 510 -21.13 -9.33 12.15
C VAL A 510 -22.55 -9.76 12.52
N GLN A 511 -23.48 -9.49 11.63
CA GLN A 511 -24.82 -10.01 11.80
C GLN A 511 -24.82 -11.50 11.53
N ARG A 512 -25.06 -12.30 12.56
CA ARG A 512 -25.28 -13.72 12.38
C ARG A 512 -26.57 -13.88 11.58
N ARG A 513 -26.47 -14.38 10.37
CA ARG A 513 -27.67 -14.73 9.59
C ARG A 513 -28.25 -16.00 10.18
N TYR A 514 -29.43 -15.88 10.75
CA TYR A 514 -30.19 -17.05 11.19
C TYR A 514 -30.93 -17.60 9.98
N GLN A 515 -30.78 -18.88 9.72
CA GLN A 515 -31.58 -19.56 8.73
C GLN A 515 -32.71 -20.29 9.42
N ARG A 516 -33.95 -20.07 8.99
CA ARG A 516 -35.09 -20.81 9.47
C ARG A 516 -35.06 -22.19 8.84
N ILE A 517 -34.93 -23.23 9.62
CA ILE A 517 -34.90 -24.61 9.17
C ILE A 517 -36.12 -25.31 9.76
N GLU A 518 -36.86 -26.03 8.93
CA GLU A 518 -37.97 -26.88 9.38
C GLU A 518 -37.39 -28.10 10.11
N MET A 519 -38.00 -28.48 11.18
CA MET A 519 -37.61 -29.66 11.98
C MET A 519 -38.76 -30.66 11.98
N THR A 520 -38.46 -31.93 11.86
CA THR A 520 -39.51 -32.96 11.97
C THR A 520 -40.02 -33.04 13.40
N ALA A 521 -41.30 -33.43 13.55
CA ALA A 521 -41.95 -33.55 14.87
C ALA A 521 -41.16 -34.50 15.81
N GLU A 522 -40.66 -35.61 15.26
CA GLU A 522 -39.87 -36.60 15.99
C GLU A 522 -38.56 -35.99 16.58
N LEU A 523 -37.93 -35.08 15.83
CA LEU A 523 -36.73 -34.42 16.33
C LEU A 523 -37.09 -33.33 17.34
N ALA A 524 -38.21 -32.64 17.12
CA ALA A 524 -38.73 -31.61 18.05
C ALA A 524 -39.04 -32.18 19.44
N GLU A 525 -39.64 -33.39 19.51
CA GLU A 525 -39.92 -34.07 20.75
C GLU A 525 -38.66 -34.47 21.56
N SER A 526 -37.53 -34.61 20.90
CA SER A 526 -36.25 -34.94 21.55
C SER A 526 -35.53 -33.72 22.14
N VAL A 527 -36.01 -32.49 21.85
CA VAL A 527 -35.33 -31.24 22.25
C VAL A 527 -35.84 -30.79 23.62
N VAL A 528 -34.94 -30.67 24.60
CA VAL A 528 -35.28 -30.13 25.93
C VAL A 528 -34.68 -28.73 26.04
N PRO A 529 -35.50 -27.67 25.92
CA PRO A 529 -35.03 -26.28 26.05
C PRO A 529 -34.74 -25.97 27.53
N VAL A 530 -33.63 -25.28 27.77
CA VAL A 530 -33.28 -24.69 29.07
C VAL A 530 -33.58 -23.20 28.99
N GLU A 531 -34.41 -22.71 29.90
CA GLU A 531 -34.74 -21.29 29.95
C GLU A 531 -33.54 -20.47 30.44
N VAL A 532 -33.11 -19.52 29.63
CA VAL A 532 -31.97 -18.62 29.92
C VAL A 532 -32.44 -17.27 30.42
N LYS A 533 -33.61 -16.81 29.93
CA LYS A 533 -34.32 -15.62 30.35
C LYS A 533 -35.81 -15.89 30.20
N CYS A 534 -36.65 -15.13 30.94
CA CYS A 534 -38.10 -15.23 30.84
C CYS A 534 -38.58 -15.18 29.37
N GLY A 535 -39.13 -16.29 28.88
CA GLY A 535 -39.61 -16.45 27.51
C GLY A 535 -38.54 -16.79 26.46
N LEU A 536 -37.26 -17.03 26.86
CA LEU A 536 -36.18 -17.42 25.97
C LEU A 536 -35.51 -18.71 26.44
N GLY A 537 -35.72 -19.80 25.72
CA GLY A 537 -35.09 -21.09 25.95
C GLY A 537 -34.04 -21.40 24.89
N ILE A 538 -32.95 -22.03 25.29
CA ILE A 538 -31.91 -22.57 24.40
C ILE A 538 -31.84 -24.09 24.58
N ALA A 539 -31.75 -24.80 23.46
CA ALA A 539 -31.52 -26.23 23.45
C ALA A 539 -30.46 -26.62 22.45
N THR A 540 -29.66 -27.61 22.79
CA THR A 540 -28.75 -28.23 21.82
C THR A 540 -29.49 -29.36 21.11
N LEU A 541 -29.24 -29.47 19.81
CA LEU A 541 -29.91 -30.48 18.99
C LEU A 541 -28.89 -31.13 18.06
N THR A 542 -29.01 -32.43 17.85
CA THR A 542 -28.22 -33.20 16.93
C THR A 542 -29.16 -33.90 15.95
N GLY A 543 -28.96 -33.66 14.66
CA GLY A 543 -29.81 -34.22 13.60
C GLY A 543 -29.10 -34.30 12.27
N ALA A 544 -29.71 -35.00 11.31
CA ALA A 544 -29.28 -35.05 9.91
C ALA A 544 -29.97 -33.96 9.11
N LEU A 545 -29.21 -33.12 8.39
CA LEU A 545 -29.77 -32.14 7.48
C LEU A 545 -30.16 -32.79 6.16
N HIS A 546 -31.44 -32.79 5.87
CA HIS A 546 -31.98 -33.23 4.58
C HIS A 546 -32.28 -32.03 3.71
N VAL A 547 -31.67 -32.00 2.51
CA VAL A 547 -31.90 -30.94 1.52
C VAL A 547 -32.65 -31.58 0.35
N ASN A 548 -33.88 -31.15 0.09
CA ASN A 548 -34.69 -31.58 -1.02
C ASN A 548 -35.42 -30.36 -1.62
N ASN A 549 -35.31 -30.18 -2.93
CA ASN A 549 -35.94 -29.07 -3.65
C ASN A 549 -35.78 -27.68 -3.00
N ASN A 550 -34.54 -27.33 -2.63
CA ASN A 550 -34.21 -26.08 -1.90
C ASN A 550 -34.87 -25.91 -0.52
N ARG A 551 -35.44 -26.95 0.05
CA ARG A 551 -35.93 -26.96 1.42
C ARG A 551 -34.98 -27.77 2.30
N CYS A 552 -34.56 -27.14 3.39
CA CYS A 552 -33.73 -27.79 4.40
C CYS A 552 -34.62 -28.29 5.54
N THR A 553 -34.57 -29.59 5.84
CA THR A 553 -35.31 -30.18 6.95
C THR A 553 -34.36 -30.96 7.84
N LEU A 554 -34.41 -30.72 9.14
CA LEU A 554 -33.65 -31.49 10.13
C LEU A 554 -34.48 -32.72 10.56
N LYS A 555 -33.85 -33.89 10.47
CA LYS A 555 -34.40 -35.17 10.90
C LYS A 555 -33.55 -35.81 12.00
N PRO A 556 -34.13 -36.70 12.82
CA PRO A 556 -33.35 -37.47 13.74
C PRO A 556 -32.27 -38.28 13.03
N LEU A 557 -31.12 -38.47 13.68
CA LEU A 557 -30.15 -39.44 13.15
C LEU A 557 -30.79 -40.81 13.13
N GLN A 558 -30.92 -41.41 11.94
CA GLN A 558 -31.40 -42.78 11.83
C GLN A 558 -30.42 -43.69 12.58
N LYS A 559 -30.86 -44.32 13.65
CA LYS A 559 -30.16 -45.48 14.21
C LYS A 559 -30.18 -46.55 13.12
N GLU A 560 -29.03 -46.90 12.59
CA GLU A 560 -28.95 -48.05 11.69
C GLU A 560 -29.66 -49.26 12.32
N PRO A 561 -30.51 -49.98 11.59
CA PRO A 561 -31.14 -51.18 12.15
C PRO A 561 -30.07 -52.17 12.54
N SER A 562 -30.11 -52.61 13.79
CA SER A 562 -29.23 -53.59 14.40
C SER A 562 -29.42 -54.97 13.71
N GLY A 563 -28.88 -55.12 12.49
CA GLY A 563 -29.12 -56.35 11.74
C GLY A 563 -28.38 -56.50 10.41
N SER A 564 -27.24 -55.83 10.18
CA SER A 564 -26.40 -56.21 9.07
C SER A 564 -24.93 -55.96 9.37
N LYS A 565 -24.20 -57.07 9.44
CA LYS A 565 -22.75 -57.20 9.48
C LYS A 565 -22.04 -56.43 10.59
N LYS A 566 -21.58 -57.18 11.59
CA LYS A 566 -20.55 -56.75 12.54
C LYS A 566 -19.40 -56.12 11.78
N TRP A 567 -19.46 -54.83 11.63
CA TRP A 567 -18.27 -54.02 11.48
C TRP A 567 -17.64 -54.00 12.90
N ASN A 568 -16.45 -54.58 13.04
CA ASN A 568 -15.65 -54.44 14.26
C ASN A 568 -15.52 -52.92 14.50
N GLY A 569 -16.07 -52.48 15.63
CA GLY A 569 -16.32 -51.11 15.96
C GLY A 569 -15.05 -50.24 16.11
N GLN A 570 -14.51 -49.89 15.00
CA GLN A 570 -13.64 -48.74 14.86
C GLN A 570 -14.28 -47.86 13.80
N THR A 571 -15.01 -46.82 14.24
CA THR A 571 -15.18 -45.62 13.41
C THR A 571 -13.82 -45.28 12.88
N PRO A 572 -13.62 -45.18 11.53
CA PRO A 572 -12.33 -44.75 11.03
C PRO A 572 -12.02 -43.40 11.68
N PRO A 573 -10.84 -43.26 12.30
CA PRO A 573 -10.47 -42.00 12.93
C PRO A 573 -10.62 -40.90 11.88
N LYS A 574 -11.30 -39.81 12.23
CA LYS A 574 -11.33 -38.63 11.38
C LYS A 574 -9.89 -38.15 11.30
N ILE A 575 -9.25 -38.45 10.19
CA ILE A 575 -7.88 -38.00 9.94
C ILE A 575 -7.96 -36.51 9.56
N TYR A 576 -7.53 -35.66 10.45
CA TYR A 576 -7.29 -34.26 10.15
C TYR A 576 -5.81 -34.13 9.79
N THR A 577 -5.52 -33.76 8.53
CA THR A 577 -4.15 -33.49 8.13
C THR A 577 -3.82 -32.06 8.52
N TRP A 578 -3.05 -31.91 9.57
CA TRP A 578 -2.44 -30.63 9.95
C TRP A 578 -0.99 -30.66 9.44
N GLY A 579 -0.40 -29.48 9.15
CA GLY A 579 1.03 -29.41 8.83
C GLY A 579 1.90 -29.90 10.00
N ASN A 580 3.21 -29.73 9.90
CA ASN A 580 4.15 -30.16 10.96
C ASN A 580 3.77 -29.55 12.31
N LEU A 581 3.16 -30.35 13.16
CA LEU A 581 2.76 -29.96 14.50
C LEU A 581 3.94 -30.17 15.45
N ASP A 582 4.38 -29.11 16.12
CA ASP A 582 5.27 -29.27 17.28
C ASP A 582 4.43 -29.74 18.46
N VAL A 583 4.54 -31.03 18.73
CA VAL A 583 3.78 -31.74 19.76
C VAL A 583 4.02 -31.19 21.16
N THR A 584 5.24 -30.75 21.44
CA THR A 584 5.63 -30.17 22.72
C THR A 584 4.98 -28.83 22.98
N GLU A 585 4.94 -28.00 21.95
CA GLU A 585 4.27 -26.70 22.03
C GLU A 585 2.75 -26.84 22.08
N PHE A 586 2.19 -27.80 21.34
CA PHE A 586 0.77 -28.12 21.38
C PHE A 586 0.31 -28.63 22.75
N ALA A 587 1.03 -29.59 23.35
CA ALA A 587 0.75 -30.09 24.69
C ALA A 587 0.82 -28.97 25.75
N ARG A 588 1.82 -28.07 25.62
CA ARG A 588 1.96 -26.92 26.52
C ARG A 588 0.81 -25.91 26.37
N LYS A 589 0.29 -25.70 25.13
CA LYS A 589 -0.88 -24.84 24.89
C LYS A 589 -2.16 -25.45 25.46
N LEU A 590 -2.33 -26.77 25.38
CA LEU A 590 -3.45 -27.46 25.98
C LEU A 590 -3.41 -27.41 27.51
N ASP A 591 -2.24 -27.61 28.13
CA ASP A 591 -2.04 -27.47 29.56
C ASP A 591 -2.37 -26.07 30.08
N LYS A 592 -1.95 -25.02 29.34
CA LYS A 592 -2.34 -23.63 29.61
C LYS A 592 -3.84 -23.35 29.43
N ALA A 593 -4.53 -24.14 28.61
CA ALA A 593 -5.98 -24.06 28.42
C ALA A 593 -6.78 -24.86 29.44
N GLY A 594 -6.12 -25.50 30.40
CA GLY A 594 -6.75 -26.24 31.51
C GLY A 594 -7.01 -27.73 31.22
N PHE A 595 -6.47 -28.27 30.13
CA PHE A 595 -6.53 -29.72 29.86
C PHE A 595 -5.31 -30.41 30.47
N THR A 596 -5.46 -30.98 31.65
CA THR A 596 -4.46 -31.81 32.34
C THR A 596 -4.58 -33.25 31.85
N ASP A 597 -3.47 -33.99 31.79
CA ASP A 597 -3.37 -35.38 31.34
C ASP A 597 -3.47 -35.64 29.83
N VAL A 598 -2.97 -34.71 29.00
CA VAL A 598 -2.84 -34.93 27.56
C VAL A 598 -1.73 -35.96 27.29
N LYS A 599 -2.07 -37.10 26.72
CA LYS A 599 -1.13 -38.12 26.25
C LYS A 599 -1.07 -38.06 24.72
N VAL A 600 0.13 -38.03 24.20
CA VAL A 600 0.36 -38.08 22.74
C VAL A 600 0.94 -39.46 22.40
N GLU A 601 0.23 -40.19 21.57
CA GLU A 601 0.67 -41.50 21.09
C GLU A 601 1.03 -41.44 19.61
N ASN A 602 2.23 -41.91 19.28
CA ASN A 602 2.65 -42.10 17.90
C ASN A 602 2.12 -43.43 17.37
N THR A 603 1.25 -43.37 16.37
CA THR A 603 0.77 -44.57 15.70
C THR A 603 1.38 -44.64 14.28
N ALA A 604 1.34 -45.85 13.68
CA ALA A 604 1.84 -46.05 12.32
C ALA A 604 1.12 -45.22 11.25
N SER A 605 -0.05 -44.63 11.57
CA SER A 605 -0.88 -43.78 10.70
C SER A 605 -0.82 -42.29 11.05
N GLY A 606 -0.05 -41.88 12.05
CA GLY A 606 0.07 -40.51 12.52
C GLY A 606 0.08 -40.37 14.04
N MET A 607 0.13 -39.15 14.53
CA MET A 607 -0.01 -38.82 15.95
C MET A 607 -1.49 -38.64 16.31
N ILE A 608 -1.89 -39.22 17.45
CA ILE A 608 -3.22 -39.06 18.06
C ILE A 608 -3.05 -38.32 19.39
#